data_37edfff51243828649ab40a224feeab1
#
_entry.id   37edfff51243828649ab40a224feeab1
#
_cell.length_a   1.000
_cell.length_b   1.000
_cell.length_c   1.000
_cell.angle_alpha   90.00
_cell.angle_beta   90.00
_cell.angle_gamma   90.00
#
_symmetry.space_group_name_H-M   'P 1'
#
loop_
_entity.id
_entity.type
_entity.pdbx_description
1 polymer ?
#
loop_
_entity_poly.entity_id
_entity_poly.type
_entity_poly.pdbx_seq_one_letter_code
_entity_poly.pdbx_strand_id
1 'polypeptide(L)'
;MEKDNKIVPMPPQEQQAQAPQEQMPNAQPSELEVRAQKEIAMLKQTAMKKQLQAQMKPKIDTNAIRKASEILRKYKEGKQKLEQKIIANEEFWKLRQWNYMNDGTKDFKPATAWLWSCIQSRYSDAMDSYPTCNFQPRQADDKVEARKLSAIVPIILEQNRYEDVYSDVVWYTLKHGGSVQGIFWDGSKHNGLGDVSVKKIDLINFFWEPGITDIQESQNVFTTELVSNDLLEQRYPQCVGKLGGNKSSRVEEIKR
;
A
#
# COMPACT_ATOMS: atom_id res chain seq x y z
N MET A 1 -29.07 35.36 -72.00
CA MET A 1 -28.38 34.12 -72.40
C MET A 1 -28.85 33.01 -71.49
N GLU A 2 -29.94 32.38 -71.99
CA GLU A 2 -30.53 31.20 -71.38
C GLU A 2 -29.61 30.00 -71.57
N LYS A 3 -29.45 29.20 -70.52
CA LYS A 3 -28.92 27.84 -70.66
C LYS A 3 -29.92 26.83 -70.14
N ASP A 4 -30.38 26.10 -71.10
CA ASP A 4 -31.34 24.98 -71.01
C ASP A 4 -30.96 23.97 -69.93
N ASN A 5 -31.89 23.71 -69.06
CA ASN A 5 -31.86 22.63 -68.09
C ASN A 5 -32.61 21.40 -68.67
N LYS A 6 -31.86 20.49 -69.28
CA LYS A 6 -32.41 19.23 -69.78
C LYS A 6 -32.70 18.28 -68.63
N ILE A 7 -33.99 18.05 -68.39
CA ILE A 7 -34.51 17.00 -67.52
C ILE A 7 -34.38 15.65 -68.25
N VAL A 8 -33.58 14.75 -67.66
CA VAL A 8 -33.50 13.35 -68.16
C VAL A 8 -34.54 12.53 -67.40
N PRO A 9 -35.44 11.80 -68.13
CA PRO A 9 -36.45 10.97 -67.48
C PRO A 9 -35.84 9.68 -66.89
N MET A 10 -36.21 9.36 -65.65
CA MET A 10 -35.88 8.11 -64.97
C MET A 10 -36.60 6.93 -65.60
N PRO A 11 -35.96 5.74 -65.70
CA PRO A 11 -36.59 4.53 -66.15
C PRO A 11 -37.62 3.97 -65.13
N PRO A 12 -38.62 3.25 -65.52
CA PRO A 12 -39.68 2.74 -64.66
C PRO A 12 -39.14 1.67 -63.69
N GLN A 13 -39.49 1.79 -62.41
CA GLN A 13 -39.18 0.79 -61.36
C GLN A 13 -40.01 -0.46 -61.62
N GLU A 14 -39.34 -1.57 -61.87
CA GLU A 14 -39.95 -2.91 -61.86
C GLU A 14 -40.41 -3.21 -60.39
N GLN A 15 -41.71 -3.48 -60.29
CA GLN A 15 -42.32 -3.98 -59.05
C GLN A 15 -41.79 -5.39 -58.77
N GLN A 16 -40.85 -5.51 -57.88
CA GLN A 16 -40.46 -6.80 -57.33
C GLN A 16 -41.59 -7.29 -56.41
N ALA A 17 -42.15 -8.42 -56.75
CA ALA A 17 -43.14 -9.14 -55.98
C ALA A 17 -42.60 -9.50 -54.61
N GLN A 18 -43.25 -9.03 -53.57
CA GLN A 18 -42.99 -9.42 -52.20
C GLN A 18 -43.33 -10.89 -51.98
N ALA A 19 -42.32 -11.72 -51.75
CA ALA A 19 -42.49 -13.06 -51.21
C ALA A 19 -43.08 -13.01 -49.78
N PRO A 20 -43.96 -13.93 -49.39
CA PRO A 20 -44.54 -13.93 -48.05
C PRO A 20 -43.46 -14.16 -47.00
N GLN A 21 -43.31 -13.23 -46.09
CA GLN A 21 -42.48 -13.43 -44.86
C GLN A 21 -43.21 -14.44 -43.97
N GLU A 22 -42.68 -15.66 -43.93
CA GLU A 22 -43.02 -16.62 -42.87
C GLU A 22 -42.60 -16.02 -41.52
N GLN A 23 -43.60 -15.64 -40.74
CA GLN A 23 -43.42 -15.27 -39.34
C GLN A 23 -42.97 -16.52 -38.57
N MET A 24 -41.66 -16.63 -38.30
CA MET A 24 -41.15 -17.60 -37.34
C MET A 24 -41.76 -17.32 -35.95
N PRO A 25 -42.27 -18.35 -35.27
CA PRO A 25 -42.82 -18.16 -33.92
C PRO A 25 -41.72 -17.69 -33.00
N ASN A 26 -42.02 -16.63 -32.27
CA ASN A 26 -41.17 -16.01 -31.26
C ASN A 26 -40.95 -17.01 -30.09
N ALA A 27 -39.99 -17.94 -30.28
CA ALA A 27 -39.62 -18.90 -29.26
C ALA A 27 -38.92 -18.12 -28.11
N GLN A 28 -39.55 -18.06 -26.94
CA GLN A 28 -38.94 -17.53 -25.75
C GLN A 28 -37.63 -18.31 -25.49
N PRO A 29 -36.50 -17.62 -25.28
CA PRO A 29 -35.22 -18.30 -25.07
C PRO A 29 -35.35 -19.23 -23.86
N SER A 30 -34.87 -20.46 -24.00
CA SER A 30 -34.90 -21.46 -22.94
C SER A 30 -34.13 -20.95 -21.72
N GLU A 31 -34.54 -21.37 -20.51
CA GLU A 31 -33.84 -20.96 -19.28
C GLU A 31 -32.32 -21.24 -19.31
N LEU A 32 -31.92 -22.27 -20.05
CA LEU A 32 -30.53 -22.65 -20.29
C LEU A 32 -29.78 -21.63 -21.13
N GLU A 33 -30.45 -21.10 -22.19
CA GLU A 33 -29.84 -20.06 -23.04
C GLU A 33 -29.69 -18.73 -22.29
N VAL A 34 -30.63 -18.37 -21.43
CA VAL A 34 -30.57 -17.16 -20.59
C VAL A 34 -29.44 -17.30 -19.57
N ARG A 35 -29.22 -18.49 -18.98
CA ARG A 35 -28.10 -18.76 -18.08
C ARG A 35 -26.75 -18.68 -18.80
N ALA A 36 -26.65 -19.31 -19.97
CA ALA A 36 -25.43 -19.27 -20.79
C ALA A 36 -25.07 -17.84 -21.22
N GLN A 37 -26.05 -17.04 -21.60
CA GLN A 37 -25.83 -15.62 -21.95
C GLN A 37 -25.37 -14.79 -20.74
N LYS A 38 -25.90 -15.04 -19.54
CA LYS A 38 -25.46 -14.37 -18.32
C LYS A 38 -24.02 -14.76 -17.95
N GLU A 39 -23.64 -16.03 -18.07
CA GLU A 39 -22.26 -16.47 -17.84
C GLU A 39 -21.28 -15.87 -18.85
N ILE A 40 -21.63 -15.86 -20.12
CA ILE A 40 -20.82 -15.23 -21.18
C ILE A 40 -20.67 -13.72 -20.92
N ALA A 41 -21.73 -13.03 -20.49
CA ALA A 41 -21.67 -11.62 -20.13
C ALA A 41 -20.76 -11.36 -18.93
N MET A 42 -20.83 -12.23 -17.91
CA MET A 42 -19.97 -12.15 -16.73
C MET A 42 -18.49 -12.42 -17.06
N LEU A 43 -18.22 -13.41 -17.92
CA LEU A 43 -16.87 -13.70 -18.41
C LEU A 43 -16.30 -12.56 -19.25
N LYS A 44 -17.12 -11.94 -20.12
CA LYS A 44 -16.72 -10.76 -20.89
C LYS A 44 -16.44 -9.56 -20.01
N GLN A 45 -17.25 -9.31 -18.98
CA GLN A 45 -17.00 -8.23 -18.01
C GLN A 45 -15.74 -8.46 -17.19
N THR A 46 -15.47 -9.69 -16.75
CA THR A 46 -14.24 -10.03 -16.03
C THR A 46 -13.01 -9.95 -16.93
N ALA A 47 -13.10 -10.37 -18.18
CA ALA A 47 -12.02 -10.23 -19.15
C ALA A 47 -11.74 -8.76 -19.48
N MET A 48 -12.79 -7.95 -19.66
CA MET A 48 -12.66 -6.51 -19.89
C MET A 48 -12.08 -5.77 -18.69
N LYS A 49 -12.48 -6.11 -17.45
CA LYS A 49 -11.87 -5.58 -16.23
C LYS A 49 -10.40 -5.96 -16.12
N LYS A 50 -10.02 -7.21 -16.43
CA LYS A 50 -8.61 -7.64 -16.47
C LYS A 50 -7.80 -6.89 -17.53
N GLN A 51 -8.36 -6.65 -18.70
CA GLN A 51 -7.69 -5.86 -19.75
C GLN A 51 -7.53 -4.40 -19.37
N LEU A 52 -8.54 -3.77 -18.76
CA LEU A 52 -8.46 -2.41 -18.24
C LEU A 52 -7.40 -2.27 -17.14
N GLN A 53 -7.36 -3.23 -16.19
CA GLN A 53 -6.34 -3.27 -15.15
C GLN A 53 -4.92 -3.49 -15.71
N ALA A 54 -4.79 -4.28 -16.78
CA ALA A 54 -3.50 -4.48 -17.45
C ALA A 54 -3.03 -3.23 -18.21
N GLN A 55 -3.96 -2.44 -18.78
CA GLN A 55 -3.64 -1.17 -19.45
C GLN A 55 -3.34 -0.03 -18.46
N MET A 56 -3.92 -0.07 -17.26
CA MET A 56 -3.71 0.94 -16.22
C MET A 56 -2.42 0.74 -15.41
N LYS A 57 -1.67 -0.36 -15.62
CA LYS A 57 -0.35 -0.51 -15.00
C LYS A 57 0.62 0.42 -15.71
N PRO A 58 1.11 1.49 -15.04
CA PRO A 58 2.08 2.38 -15.66
C PRO A 58 3.32 1.55 -16.05
N LYS A 59 3.76 1.68 -17.30
CA LYS A 59 5.08 1.16 -17.71
C LYS A 59 6.12 1.93 -16.89
N ILE A 60 6.67 1.28 -15.87
CA ILE A 60 7.72 1.89 -15.06
C ILE A 60 8.94 2.06 -15.96
N ASP A 61 9.36 3.30 -16.14
CA ASP A 61 10.56 3.62 -16.90
C ASP A 61 11.80 3.09 -16.17
N THR A 62 12.65 2.36 -16.87
CA THR A 62 13.92 1.85 -16.31
C THR A 62 14.84 2.98 -15.82
N ASN A 63 14.78 4.16 -16.44
CA ASN A 63 15.49 5.35 -15.99
C ASN A 63 14.96 5.86 -14.65
N ALA A 64 13.65 5.80 -14.41
CA ALA A 64 13.05 6.17 -13.14
C ALA A 64 13.51 5.21 -12.01
N ILE A 65 13.55 3.89 -12.27
CA ILE A 65 14.06 2.91 -11.32
C ILE A 65 15.52 3.18 -10.97
N ARG A 66 16.37 3.46 -11.98
CA ARG A 66 17.78 3.77 -11.74
C ARG A 66 17.98 5.00 -10.89
N LYS A 67 17.26 6.09 -11.20
CA LYS A 67 17.26 7.32 -10.39
C LYS A 67 16.80 7.06 -8.97
N ALA A 68 15.71 6.31 -8.79
CA ALA A 68 15.21 5.94 -7.46
C ALA A 68 16.23 5.14 -6.66
N SER A 69 16.93 4.20 -7.30
CA SER A 69 17.99 3.41 -6.65
C SER A 69 19.21 4.25 -6.23
N GLU A 70 19.59 5.24 -7.03
CA GLU A 70 20.67 6.19 -6.71
C GLU A 70 20.26 7.09 -5.51
N ILE A 71 19.03 7.58 -5.50
CA ILE A 71 18.50 8.38 -4.39
C ILE A 71 18.43 7.54 -3.11
N LEU A 72 17.90 6.31 -3.19
CA LEU A 72 17.84 5.40 -2.05
C LEU A 72 19.22 5.11 -1.47
N ARG A 73 20.24 4.96 -2.32
CA ARG A 73 21.62 4.77 -1.85
C ARG A 73 22.12 5.96 -1.03
N LYS A 74 21.87 7.20 -1.51
CA LYS A 74 22.23 8.42 -0.76
C LYS A 74 21.50 8.50 0.57
N TYR A 75 20.22 8.13 0.60
CA TYR A 75 19.42 8.13 1.84
C TYR A 75 19.92 7.08 2.85
N LYS A 76 20.34 5.91 2.36
CA LYS A 76 20.99 4.88 3.20
C LYS A 76 22.30 5.39 3.82
N GLU A 77 23.12 6.04 3.04
CA GLU A 77 24.38 6.62 3.53
C GLU A 77 24.12 7.67 4.62
N GLY A 78 23.16 8.58 4.39
CA GLY A 78 22.78 9.60 5.38
C GLY A 78 22.21 9.03 6.68
N LYS A 79 21.53 7.88 6.60
CA LYS A 79 20.88 7.23 7.74
C LYS A 79 21.82 6.33 8.56
N GLN A 80 22.99 6.00 8.07
CA GLN A 80 23.90 5.01 8.67
C GLN A 80 24.17 5.26 10.17
N LYS A 81 24.36 6.53 10.57
CA LYS A 81 24.57 6.89 11.98
C LYS A 81 23.35 6.58 12.86
N LEU A 82 22.15 6.77 12.33
CA LEU A 82 20.92 6.45 13.03
C LEU A 82 20.75 4.92 13.17
N GLU A 83 21.04 4.18 12.13
CA GLU A 83 20.99 2.70 12.17
C GLU A 83 21.96 2.15 13.21
N GLN A 84 23.17 2.68 13.30
CA GLN A 84 24.13 2.31 14.33
C GLN A 84 23.61 2.59 15.75
N LYS A 85 22.94 3.74 15.97
CA LYS A 85 22.31 4.05 17.25
C LYS A 85 21.18 3.09 17.60
N ILE A 86 20.34 2.75 16.61
CA ILE A 86 19.24 1.79 16.81
C ILE A 86 19.78 0.42 17.22
N ILE A 87 20.83 -0.06 16.55
CA ILE A 87 21.49 -1.33 16.87
C ILE A 87 22.10 -1.26 18.28
N ALA A 88 22.79 -0.17 18.61
CA ALA A 88 23.36 0.03 19.94
C ALA A 88 22.26 0.00 21.02
N ASN A 89 21.16 0.70 20.82
CA ASN A 89 20.03 0.72 21.76
C ASN A 89 19.42 -0.68 21.94
N GLU A 90 19.33 -1.47 20.85
CA GLU A 90 18.85 -2.85 20.91
C GLU A 90 19.78 -3.74 21.76
N GLU A 91 21.09 -3.61 21.60
CA GLU A 91 22.07 -4.36 22.40
C GLU A 91 22.03 -3.93 23.87
N PHE A 92 21.91 -2.64 24.17
CA PHE A 92 21.70 -2.15 25.55
C PHE A 92 20.42 -2.70 26.16
N TRP A 93 19.32 -2.73 25.40
CA TRP A 93 18.06 -3.32 25.84
C TRP A 93 18.21 -4.80 26.19
N LYS A 94 18.97 -5.56 25.38
CA LYS A 94 19.25 -6.98 25.58
C LYS A 94 20.33 -7.26 26.65
N LEU A 95 20.77 -6.24 27.38
CA LEU A 95 21.86 -6.32 28.38
C LEU A 95 23.21 -6.77 27.77
N ARG A 96 23.43 -6.46 26.50
CA ARG A 96 24.64 -6.80 25.74
C ARG A 96 25.54 -5.57 25.53
N GLN A 97 25.48 -4.59 26.40
CA GLN A 97 26.24 -3.34 26.29
C GLN A 97 27.76 -3.55 26.15
N TRP A 98 28.27 -4.64 26.68
CA TRP A 98 29.69 -4.98 26.61
C TRP A 98 30.16 -5.49 25.23
N ASN A 99 29.25 -5.81 24.32
CA ASN A 99 29.61 -6.20 22.97
C ASN A 99 30.30 -5.07 22.19
N TYR A 100 30.08 -3.81 22.60
CA TYR A 100 30.71 -2.64 21.99
C TYR A 100 32.11 -2.36 22.57
N MET A 101 32.41 -2.88 23.77
CA MET A 101 33.70 -2.74 24.42
C MET A 101 34.51 -4.02 24.22
N ASN A 102 35.07 -4.15 23.01
CA ASN A 102 35.90 -5.30 22.68
C ASN A 102 37.34 -5.07 23.23
N ASP A 103 37.49 -5.13 24.53
CA ASP A 103 38.76 -4.94 25.23
C ASP A 103 39.62 -6.22 25.33
N GLY A 104 39.13 -7.32 24.74
CA GLY A 104 39.82 -8.61 24.74
C GLY A 104 39.95 -9.28 26.12
N THR A 105 39.42 -8.67 27.19
CA THR A 105 39.44 -9.24 28.52
C THR A 105 38.33 -10.25 28.71
N LYS A 106 38.63 -11.32 29.46
CA LYS A 106 37.65 -12.35 29.86
C LYS A 106 37.02 -12.06 31.23
N ASP A 107 37.20 -10.84 31.71
CA ASP A 107 36.76 -10.44 33.06
C ASP A 107 35.22 -10.42 33.13
N PHE A 108 34.70 -10.61 34.34
CA PHE A 108 33.29 -10.51 34.62
C PHE A 108 32.77 -9.12 34.29
N LYS A 109 31.83 -9.03 33.37
CA LYS A 109 31.21 -7.77 32.90
C LYS A 109 29.81 -7.64 33.50
N PRO A 110 29.62 -6.89 34.58
CA PRO A 110 28.33 -6.75 35.22
C PRO A 110 27.34 -6.01 34.31
N ALA A 111 26.12 -6.49 34.25
CA ALA A 111 25.02 -5.83 33.55
C ALA A 111 23.82 -5.70 34.48
N THR A 112 23.21 -4.52 34.52
CA THR A 112 22.02 -4.22 35.31
C THR A 112 20.90 -3.77 34.42
N ALA A 113 19.68 -4.21 34.71
CA ALA A 113 18.47 -3.98 33.89
C ALA A 113 17.80 -2.62 34.17
N TRP A 114 18.56 -1.58 34.57
CA TRP A 114 18.01 -0.25 34.88
C TRP A 114 17.24 0.34 33.68
N LEU A 115 17.81 0.27 32.48
CA LEU A 115 17.18 0.77 31.28
C LEU A 115 15.87 0.05 31.00
N TRP A 116 15.87 -1.26 31.17
CA TRP A 116 14.65 -2.09 30.99
C TRP A 116 13.55 -1.64 31.96
N SER A 117 13.87 -1.48 33.24
CA SER A 117 12.92 -1.05 34.27
C SER A 117 12.33 0.34 33.95
N CYS A 118 13.19 1.31 33.57
CA CYS A 118 12.75 2.65 33.23
C CYS A 118 11.83 2.68 31.99
N ILE A 119 12.17 1.94 30.95
CA ILE A 119 11.36 1.85 29.73
C ILE A 119 10.02 1.18 30.04
N GLN A 120 10.03 0.09 30.81
CA GLN A 120 8.82 -0.64 31.17
C GLN A 120 7.83 0.22 31.98
N SER A 121 8.34 0.99 32.96
CA SER A 121 7.51 1.91 33.74
C SER A 121 6.85 2.97 32.84
N ARG A 122 7.64 3.63 31.99
CA ARG A 122 7.11 4.65 31.06
C ARG A 122 6.15 4.07 30.01
N TYR A 123 6.42 2.84 29.58
CA TYR A 123 5.51 2.14 28.67
C TYR A 123 4.16 1.85 29.34
N SER A 124 4.17 1.36 30.59
CA SER A 124 2.96 1.12 31.36
C SER A 124 2.16 2.42 31.54
N ASP A 125 2.82 3.52 31.92
CA ASP A 125 2.16 4.82 32.08
C ASP A 125 1.50 5.30 30.76
N ALA A 126 2.15 5.06 29.62
CA ALA A 126 1.62 5.45 28.32
C ALA A 126 0.46 4.54 27.84
N MET A 127 0.40 3.29 28.33
CA MET A 127 -0.66 2.35 27.98
C MET A 127 -1.93 2.52 28.85
N ASP A 128 -1.86 3.26 29.92
CA ASP A 128 -3.03 3.51 30.80
C ASP A 128 -4.16 4.26 30.07
N SER A 129 -3.82 5.07 29.07
CA SER A 129 -4.84 5.78 28.27
C SER A 129 -4.44 5.87 26.81
N TYR A 130 -5.32 5.36 25.94
CA TYR A 130 -5.17 5.53 24.49
C TYR A 130 -5.67 6.88 24.01
N PRO A 131 -4.98 7.52 23.05
CA PRO A 131 -5.46 8.76 22.49
C PRO A 131 -6.72 8.51 21.67
N THR A 132 -7.78 9.27 21.97
CA THR A 132 -9.04 9.25 21.21
C THR A 132 -9.14 10.47 20.32
N CYS A 133 -9.67 10.29 19.11
CA CYS A 133 -9.89 11.37 18.16
C CYS A 133 -11.26 12.02 18.37
N ASN A 134 -11.27 13.33 18.63
CA ASN A 134 -12.49 14.13 18.70
C ASN A 134 -12.38 15.30 17.72
N PHE A 135 -13.30 15.39 16.76
CA PHE A 135 -13.32 16.44 15.76
C PHE A 135 -14.22 17.59 16.21
N GLN A 136 -13.63 18.78 16.32
CA GLN A 136 -14.35 19.98 16.66
C GLN A 136 -14.57 20.84 15.41
N PRO A 137 -15.80 21.38 15.21
CA PRO A 137 -16.08 22.25 14.07
C PRO A 137 -15.36 23.59 14.24
N ARG A 138 -14.78 24.10 13.16
CA ARG A 138 -14.18 25.44 13.13
C ARG A 138 -15.22 26.51 12.85
N GLN A 139 -16.21 26.20 12.00
CA GLN A 139 -17.29 27.09 11.61
C GLN A 139 -18.64 26.46 11.99
N ALA A 140 -19.69 27.30 12.06
CA ALA A 140 -21.02 26.83 12.45
C ALA A 140 -21.59 25.76 11.49
N ASP A 141 -21.24 25.86 10.21
CA ASP A 141 -21.71 24.96 9.14
C ASP A 141 -21.02 23.58 9.20
N ASP A 142 -19.81 23.50 9.78
CA ASP A 142 -19.03 22.26 9.86
C ASP A 142 -19.51 21.30 10.98
N LYS A 143 -20.49 21.70 11.79
CA LYS A 143 -20.95 20.91 12.96
C LYS A 143 -21.42 19.52 12.60
N VAL A 144 -22.13 19.38 11.48
CA VAL A 144 -22.69 18.09 11.04
C VAL A 144 -21.56 17.16 10.58
N GLU A 145 -20.59 17.69 9.84
CA GLU A 145 -19.46 16.93 9.32
C GLU A 145 -18.49 16.53 10.43
N ALA A 146 -18.20 17.43 11.37
CA ALA A 146 -17.38 17.13 12.54
C ALA A 146 -17.98 15.98 13.39
N ARG A 147 -19.30 15.95 13.57
CA ARG A 147 -19.99 14.84 14.25
C ARG A 147 -19.87 13.54 13.49
N LYS A 148 -20.03 13.57 12.14
CA LYS A 148 -19.85 12.37 11.30
C LYS A 148 -18.43 11.83 11.41
N LEU A 149 -17.42 12.68 11.32
CA LEU A 149 -16.02 12.28 11.46
C LEU A 149 -15.72 11.72 12.85
N SER A 150 -16.23 12.35 13.91
CA SER A 150 -16.08 11.84 15.29
C SER A 150 -16.72 10.48 15.51
N ALA A 151 -17.73 10.12 14.72
CA ALA A 151 -18.35 8.79 14.78
C ALA A 151 -17.62 7.76 13.91
N ILE A 152 -17.11 8.15 12.73
CA ILE A 152 -16.50 7.23 11.75
C ILE A 152 -15.06 6.89 12.10
N VAL A 153 -14.26 7.90 12.50
CA VAL A 153 -12.81 7.69 12.72
C VAL A 153 -12.49 6.67 13.81
N PRO A 154 -13.18 6.63 14.96
CA PRO A 154 -12.96 5.58 15.95
C PRO A 154 -13.21 4.17 15.40
N ILE A 155 -14.23 3.98 14.56
CA ILE A 155 -14.54 2.70 13.92
C ILE A 155 -13.41 2.28 12.98
N ILE A 156 -12.87 3.21 12.19
CA ILE A 156 -11.72 2.94 11.30
C ILE A 156 -10.49 2.54 12.12
N LEU A 157 -10.24 3.22 13.24
CA LEU A 157 -9.12 2.91 14.13
C LEU A 157 -9.28 1.52 14.76
N GLU A 158 -10.48 1.17 15.24
CA GLU A 158 -10.80 -0.15 15.78
C GLU A 158 -10.61 -1.26 14.73
N GLN A 159 -11.10 -1.07 13.51
CA GLN A 159 -10.91 -2.02 12.40
C GLN A 159 -9.43 -2.23 12.05
N ASN A 160 -8.59 -1.22 12.24
CA ASN A 160 -7.15 -1.31 12.04
C ASN A 160 -6.38 -1.78 13.28
N ARG A 161 -7.07 -2.13 14.39
CA ARG A 161 -6.44 -2.52 15.65
C ARG A 161 -5.43 -1.46 16.10
N TYR A 162 -5.87 -0.21 16.11
CA TYR A 162 -4.99 0.93 16.37
C TYR A 162 -4.29 0.84 17.74
N GLU A 163 -4.92 0.22 18.72
CA GLU A 163 -4.33 0.02 20.04
C GLU A 163 -3.03 -0.79 19.96
N ASP A 164 -3.00 -1.86 19.15
CA ASP A 164 -1.79 -2.65 18.93
C ASP A 164 -0.71 -1.82 18.22
N VAL A 165 -1.12 -1.06 17.19
CA VAL A 165 -0.22 -0.18 16.44
C VAL A 165 0.36 0.90 17.35
N TYR A 166 -0.48 1.53 18.19
CA TYR A 166 -0.06 2.55 19.15
C TYR A 166 0.91 1.99 20.18
N SER A 167 0.60 0.83 20.75
CA SER A 167 1.46 0.10 21.66
C SER A 167 2.86 -0.12 21.07
N ASP A 168 2.93 -0.63 19.85
CA ASP A 168 4.17 -0.81 19.11
C ASP A 168 4.91 0.51 18.85
N VAL A 169 4.21 1.55 18.45
CA VAL A 169 4.78 2.88 18.20
C VAL A 169 5.42 3.46 19.47
N VAL A 170 4.71 3.41 20.60
CA VAL A 170 5.23 3.88 21.89
C VAL A 170 6.44 3.06 22.32
N TRP A 171 6.36 1.74 22.22
CA TRP A 171 7.45 0.84 22.56
C TRP A 171 8.75 1.17 21.80
N TYR A 172 8.65 1.30 20.48
CA TYR A 172 9.80 1.63 19.65
C TYR A 172 10.31 3.05 19.87
N THR A 173 9.41 4.00 20.16
CA THR A 173 9.79 5.38 20.50
C THR A 173 10.60 5.43 21.78
N LEU A 174 10.17 4.73 22.82
CA LEU A 174 10.89 4.67 24.10
C LEU A 174 12.25 3.97 23.98
N LYS A 175 12.34 2.95 23.13
CA LYS A 175 13.53 2.13 22.97
C LYS A 175 14.56 2.76 22.00
N HIS A 176 14.12 3.33 20.90
CA HIS A 176 15.01 3.82 19.84
C HIS A 176 15.02 5.34 19.68
N GLY A 177 14.19 6.05 20.43
CA GLY A 177 14.08 7.50 20.39
C GLY A 177 13.15 8.03 19.29
N GLY A 178 12.52 7.15 18.51
CA GLY A 178 11.57 7.51 17.47
C GLY A 178 10.92 6.29 16.82
N SER A 179 9.76 6.48 16.26
CA SER A 179 9.03 5.49 15.46
C SER A 179 8.29 6.18 14.34
N VAL A 180 7.91 5.42 13.31
CA VAL A 180 7.17 5.93 12.15
C VAL A 180 5.86 5.18 12.03
N GLN A 181 4.77 5.95 11.92
CA GLN A 181 3.45 5.44 11.65
C GLN A 181 3.02 5.88 10.26
N GLY A 182 2.56 4.95 9.45
CA GLY A 182 2.07 5.22 8.10
C GLY A 182 0.56 5.04 8.02
N ILE A 183 -0.10 5.98 7.37
CA ILE A 183 -1.51 5.92 7.03
C ILE A 183 -1.61 5.80 5.52
N PHE A 184 -2.19 4.70 5.04
CA PHE A 184 -2.27 4.37 3.62
C PHE A 184 -3.70 4.07 3.22
N TRP A 185 -4.00 4.28 1.95
CA TRP A 185 -5.21 3.77 1.33
C TRP A 185 -4.95 2.37 0.77
N ASP A 186 -5.68 1.37 1.25
CA ASP A 186 -5.58 -0.01 0.77
C ASP A 186 -6.78 -0.34 -0.13
N GLY A 187 -6.57 -0.27 -1.43
CA GLY A 187 -7.59 -0.55 -2.44
C GLY A 187 -8.04 -2.01 -2.51
N SER A 188 -7.39 -2.94 -1.80
CA SER A 188 -7.77 -4.36 -1.79
C SER A 188 -8.87 -4.69 -0.77
N LYS A 189 -9.05 -3.83 0.23
CA LYS A 189 -10.06 -4.00 1.27
C LYS A 189 -11.48 -3.84 0.71
N HIS A 190 -12.46 -4.41 1.39
CA HIS A 190 -13.89 -4.31 1.07
C HIS A 190 -14.23 -4.63 -0.41
N ASN A 191 -13.70 -5.75 -0.92
CA ASN A 191 -13.96 -6.21 -2.30
C ASN A 191 -13.56 -5.18 -3.39
N GLY A 192 -12.54 -4.36 -3.12
CA GLY A 192 -12.03 -3.38 -4.07
C GLY A 192 -12.58 -1.96 -3.90
N LEU A 193 -13.40 -1.71 -2.90
CA LEU A 193 -13.81 -0.34 -2.52
C LEU A 193 -12.65 0.43 -1.88
N GLY A 194 -11.77 -0.29 -1.19
CA GLY A 194 -10.65 0.27 -0.46
C GLY A 194 -11.04 0.78 0.94
N ASP A 195 -10.05 0.89 1.80
CA ASP A 195 -10.19 1.45 3.13
C ASP A 195 -8.85 1.97 3.65
N VAL A 196 -8.89 2.77 4.71
CA VAL A 196 -7.70 3.26 5.40
C VAL A 196 -6.99 2.11 6.10
N SER A 197 -5.67 2.06 5.97
CA SER A 197 -4.79 1.12 6.66
C SER A 197 -3.76 1.90 7.47
N VAL A 198 -3.75 1.68 8.78
CA VAL A 198 -2.79 2.28 9.70
C VAL A 198 -1.79 1.20 10.09
N LYS A 199 -0.49 1.48 9.88
CA LYS A 199 0.58 0.51 10.14
C LYS A 199 1.78 1.20 10.78
N LYS A 200 2.45 0.49 11.69
CA LYS A 200 3.79 0.87 12.13
C LYS A 200 4.77 0.53 11.01
N ILE A 201 5.68 1.43 10.72
CA ILE A 201 6.79 1.23 9.81
C ILE A 201 8.07 1.14 10.64
N ASP A 202 8.86 0.08 10.44
CA ASP A 202 10.13 -0.06 11.13
C ASP A 202 11.10 1.01 10.68
N LEU A 203 11.68 1.71 11.65
CA LEU A 203 12.59 2.82 11.39
C LEU A 203 13.81 2.38 10.56
N ILE A 204 14.25 1.14 10.66
CA ILE A 204 15.34 0.58 9.85
C ILE A 204 14.95 0.49 8.37
N ASN A 205 13.70 0.17 8.09
CA ASN A 205 13.18 -0.06 6.74
C ASN A 205 12.58 1.20 6.09
N PHE A 206 12.70 2.36 6.75
CA PHE A 206 12.15 3.63 6.30
C PHE A 206 13.28 4.60 5.96
N PHE A 207 13.26 5.17 4.75
CA PHE A 207 14.30 6.07 4.26
C PHE A 207 13.68 7.35 3.74
N TRP A 208 14.21 8.47 4.21
CA TRP A 208 13.81 9.83 3.84
C TRP A 208 15.04 10.69 3.55
N GLU A 209 14.83 11.87 3.04
CA GLU A 209 15.90 12.79 2.67
C GLU A 209 16.72 13.23 3.91
N PRO A 210 18.06 13.11 3.86
CA PRO A 210 18.91 13.54 4.98
C PRO A 210 18.86 15.04 5.19
N GLY A 211 18.78 15.47 6.46
CA GLY A 211 18.81 16.89 6.84
C GLY A 211 17.46 17.58 6.91
N ILE A 212 16.38 16.89 6.59
CA ILE A 212 15.02 17.44 6.71
C ILE A 212 14.51 17.22 8.13
N THR A 213 13.79 18.20 8.65
CA THR A 213 13.14 18.14 9.97
C THR A 213 11.76 17.51 9.89
N ASP A 214 10.99 17.87 8.85
CA ASP A 214 9.65 17.30 8.61
C ASP A 214 9.70 16.28 7.46
N ILE A 215 9.32 15.05 7.75
CA ILE A 215 9.28 13.95 6.78
C ILE A 215 8.31 14.26 5.62
N GLN A 216 7.26 15.04 5.87
CA GLN A 216 6.29 15.42 4.84
C GLN A 216 6.89 16.36 3.76
N GLU A 217 7.97 17.04 4.08
CA GLU A 217 8.71 17.88 3.14
C GLU A 217 9.71 17.09 2.26
N SER A 218 9.91 15.81 2.57
CA SER A 218 10.82 14.95 1.81
C SER A 218 10.35 14.77 0.37
N GLN A 219 11.22 15.02 -0.60
CA GLN A 219 10.91 14.82 -2.01
C GLN A 219 10.60 13.36 -2.35
N ASN A 220 11.27 12.44 -1.67
CA ASN A 220 11.08 11.01 -1.85
C ASN A 220 11.13 10.31 -0.49
N VAL A 221 10.26 9.33 -0.34
CA VAL A 221 10.24 8.44 0.82
C VAL A 221 10.26 7.00 0.32
N PHE A 222 11.10 6.17 0.90
CA PHE A 222 11.20 4.76 0.56
C PHE A 222 10.90 3.90 1.78
N THR A 223 10.09 2.88 1.58
CA THR A 223 9.89 1.80 2.53
C THR A 223 10.41 0.51 1.91
N THR A 224 11.14 -0.29 2.68
CA THR A 224 11.62 -1.59 2.27
C THR A 224 10.92 -2.68 3.07
N GLU A 225 10.48 -3.73 2.40
CA GLU A 225 9.83 -4.87 3.00
C GLU A 225 10.45 -6.15 2.46
N LEU A 226 10.62 -7.15 3.32
CA LEU A 226 11.01 -8.49 2.92
C LEU A 226 9.76 -9.27 2.55
N VAL A 227 9.66 -9.63 1.28
CA VAL A 227 8.53 -10.37 0.74
C VAL A 227 9.04 -11.69 0.18
N SER A 228 8.32 -12.79 0.41
CA SER A 228 8.66 -14.08 -0.21
C SER A 228 8.51 -14.02 -1.73
N ASN A 229 9.32 -14.78 -2.44
CA ASN A 229 9.26 -14.86 -3.90
C ASN A 229 7.87 -15.29 -4.38
N ASP A 230 7.24 -16.24 -3.70
CA ASP A 230 5.91 -16.75 -4.04
C ASP A 230 4.84 -15.64 -4.00
N LEU A 231 4.91 -14.78 -2.98
CA LEU A 231 3.99 -13.64 -2.85
C LEU A 231 4.27 -12.57 -3.91
N LEU A 232 5.54 -12.35 -4.27
CA LEU A 232 5.91 -11.44 -5.36
C LEU A 232 5.42 -11.95 -6.71
N GLU A 233 5.54 -13.25 -6.97
CA GLU A 233 5.05 -13.87 -8.20
C GLU A 233 3.52 -13.83 -8.30
N GLN A 234 2.81 -13.98 -7.18
CA GLN A 234 1.36 -13.79 -7.13
C GLN A 234 0.95 -12.33 -7.43
N ARG A 235 1.63 -11.36 -6.82
CA ARG A 235 1.36 -9.92 -7.05
C ARG A 235 1.79 -9.46 -8.43
N TYR A 236 2.89 -10.01 -8.95
CA TYR A 236 3.52 -9.61 -10.21
C TYR A 236 3.83 -10.83 -11.10
N PRO A 237 2.84 -11.40 -11.80
CA PRO A 237 3.02 -12.60 -12.62
C PRO A 237 4.13 -12.49 -13.67
N GLN A 238 4.46 -11.28 -14.08
CA GLN A 238 5.56 -11.01 -15.03
C GLN A 238 6.96 -11.28 -14.46
N CYS A 239 7.08 -11.50 -13.17
CA CYS A 239 8.33 -11.77 -12.47
C CYS A 239 8.58 -13.28 -12.27
N VAL A 240 7.64 -14.15 -12.62
CA VAL A 240 7.76 -15.59 -12.50
C VAL A 240 9.02 -16.09 -13.22
N GLY A 241 9.86 -16.82 -12.49
CA GLY A 241 11.12 -17.36 -13.00
C GLY A 241 12.25 -16.35 -13.24
N LYS A 242 12.02 -15.06 -12.94
CA LYS A 242 13.05 -13.99 -13.04
C LYS A 242 13.62 -13.58 -11.70
N LEU A 243 12.96 -13.97 -10.61
CA LEU A 243 13.42 -13.70 -9.26
C LEU A 243 14.55 -14.66 -8.92
N GLY A 244 15.79 -14.18 -9.03
CA GLY A 244 16.97 -14.94 -8.65
C GLY A 244 16.93 -15.29 -7.17
N GLY A 245 17.22 -16.55 -6.84
CA GLY A 245 17.31 -17.03 -5.46
C GLY A 245 18.53 -16.47 -4.71
N ASN A 246 18.70 -15.17 -4.68
CA ASN A 246 19.70 -14.54 -3.84
C ASN A 246 19.19 -14.62 -2.40
N LYS A 247 19.65 -15.62 -1.66
CA LYS A 247 19.56 -15.64 -0.21
C LYS A 247 20.22 -14.34 0.28
N SER A 248 19.40 -13.37 0.64
CA SER A 248 19.89 -12.12 1.21
C SER A 248 20.58 -12.46 2.53
N SER A 249 21.90 -12.59 2.50
CA SER A 249 22.75 -12.76 3.67
C SER A 249 22.59 -11.63 4.70
N ARG A 250 22.01 -10.51 4.30
CA ARG A 250 21.83 -9.32 5.12
C ARG A 250 20.74 -9.48 6.22
N VAL A 251 19.80 -10.40 6.08
CA VAL A 251 18.75 -10.66 7.08
C VAL A 251 19.26 -11.51 8.22
N GLU A 252 20.23 -12.37 8.00
CA GLU A 252 20.85 -13.18 9.05
C GLU A 252 21.77 -12.35 9.95
N GLU A 253 22.41 -11.31 9.45
CA GLU A 253 23.24 -10.40 10.27
C GLU A 253 22.44 -9.52 11.22
N ILE A 254 21.19 -9.15 10.86
CA ILE A 254 20.32 -8.35 11.73
C ILE A 254 19.57 -9.22 12.76
N LYS A 255 19.43 -10.51 12.51
CA LYS A 255 18.78 -11.46 13.44
C LYS A 255 19.75 -12.15 14.41
N ARG A 256 21.03 -11.99 14.25
CA ARG A 256 22.06 -12.45 15.19
C ARG A 256 22.43 -11.36 16.16
#